data_2d12a71102e5c6b19e5943bceec54e98
#
_entry.id   2d12a71102e5c6b19e5943bceec54e98
#
_cell.length_a   1.000
_cell.length_b   1.000
_cell.length_c   1.000
_cell.angle_alpha   90.00
_cell.angle_beta   90.00
_cell.angle_gamma   90.00
#
_symmetry.space_group_name_H-M   'P 1'
#
loop_
_entity.id
_entity.type
_entity.pdbx_description
1 polymer ?
#
loop_
_entity_poly.entity_id
_entity_poly.type
_entity_poly.pdbx_seq_one_letter_code
_entity_poly.pdbx_strand_id
1 'polypeptide(L)'
;MSKKLGFALSGLMLAMVAGTASADMDGGQLNISGLVVDNTCETRVDGGNKDGLILLQTATVGEIDAGVLNDTVGAKAKPFSITVDCSKANPNPGSTAKMTFGSVFFGNSKGTLNNDMSINNPSDGVNIALHNIDGSTIKQVQINNPGDVYIKALDATTKSAVYDFKASYVRAVADQTATAGYVKTNTAYTITYQ
;
A
#
# COMPACT_ATOMS: atom_id res chain seq x y z
N MET A 1 -4.00 19.81 -108.55
CA MET A 1 -2.83 20.61 -108.09
C MET A 1 -2.93 20.90 -106.65
N SER A 2 -1.86 20.84 -105.98
CA SER A 2 -1.62 21.20 -104.55
C SER A 2 -1.91 20.11 -103.50
N LYS A 3 -0.87 19.50 -103.13
CA LYS A 3 -0.66 18.62 -101.95
C LYS A 3 -0.73 19.44 -100.71
N LYS A 4 -1.44 18.92 -99.70
CA LYS A 4 -1.21 19.43 -98.34
C LYS A 4 -0.88 18.25 -97.45
N LEU A 5 0.33 18.27 -96.97
CA LEU A 5 0.90 17.42 -95.90
C LEU A 5 0.23 17.76 -94.61
N GLY A 6 -0.33 16.76 -93.97
CA GLY A 6 -0.80 16.86 -92.57
C GLY A 6 0.20 16.23 -91.63
N PHE A 7 0.77 17.05 -90.75
CA PHE A 7 1.63 16.61 -89.65
C PHE A 7 0.76 16.06 -88.51
N ALA A 8 0.98 14.81 -88.19
CA ALA A 8 0.42 14.20 -86.98
C ALA A 8 1.36 14.55 -85.75
N LEU A 9 0.84 15.35 -84.85
CA LEU A 9 1.53 15.63 -83.57
C LEU A 9 1.05 14.61 -82.56
N SER A 10 1.90 13.67 -82.24
CA SER A 10 1.70 12.69 -81.16
C SER A 10 1.92 13.40 -79.79
N GLY A 11 0.82 13.75 -79.17
CA GLY A 11 0.87 14.26 -77.79
C GLY A 11 1.08 13.12 -76.77
N LEU A 12 2.24 13.05 -76.22
CA LEU A 12 2.56 12.16 -75.09
C LEU A 12 1.95 12.74 -73.82
N MET A 13 0.80 12.21 -73.37
CA MET A 13 0.25 12.56 -72.05
C MET A 13 1.06 11.87 -70.95
N LEU A 14 1.87 12.64 -70.26
CA LEU A 14 2.50 12.27 -69.01
C LEU A 14 1.41 12.31 -67.91
N ALA A 15 0.87 11.17 -67.51
CA ALA A 15 0.02 11.06 -66.36
C ALA A 15 0.87 11.23 -65.09
N MET A 16 0.85 12.42 -64.50
CA MET A 16 1.36 12.64 -63.14
C MET A 16 0.44 11.95 -62.15
N VAL A 17 0.84 10.78 -61.67
CA VAL A 17 0.24 10.17 -60.49
C VAL A 17 0.64 11.03 -59.28
N ALA A 18 -0.25 11.95 -58.89
CA ALA A 18 -0.13 12.62 -57.61
C ALA A 18 -0.36 11.58 -56.51
N GLY A 19 0.71 10.97 -56.00
CA GLY A 19 0.65 10.18 -54.81
C GLY A 19 0.27 11.10 -53.64
N THR A 20 -0.96 10.94 -53.15
CA THR A 20 -1.34 11.55 -51.87
C THR A 20 -0.50 10.89 -50.77
N ALA A 21 0.54 11.58 -50.33
CA ALA A 21 1.22 11.22 -49.08
C ALA A 21 0.21 11.42 -47.97
N SER A 22 -0.44 10.34 -47.51
CA SER A 22 -1.14 10.33 -46.25
C SER A 22 -0.10 10.44 -45.18
N ALA A 23 0.03 11.62 -44.59
CA ALA A 23 0.77 11.77 -43.34
C ALA A 23 -0.04 11.01 -42.28
N ASP A 24 0.40 9.80 -41.96
CA ASP A 24 -0.07 9.08 -40.76
C ASP A 24 0.26 9.94 -39.56
N MET A 25 -0.75 10.58 -38.99
CA MET A 25 -0.60 11.31 -37.74
C MET A 25 -0.59 10.28 -36.62
N ASP A 26 0.59 9.93 -36.20
CA ASP A 26 0.82 9.08 -35.03
C ASP A 26 0.50 9.91 -33.77
N GLY A 27 -0.71 9.77 -33.25
CA GLY A 27 -1.22 10.46 -32.08
C GLY A 27 -1.61 9.47 -31.00
N GLY A 28 -1.12 9.67 -29.79
CA GLY A 28 -1.47 8.90 -28.60
C GLY A 28 -2.38 9.69 -27.66
N GLN A 29 -3.23 9.00 -26.91
CA GLN A 29 -4.04 9.58 -25.86
C GLN A 29 -3.27 9.57 -24.53
N LEU A 30 -3.12 10.72 -23.89
CA LEU A 30 -2.60 10.84 -22.54
C LEU A 30 -3.79 10.92 -21.57
N ASN A 31 -3.96 9.89 -20.74
CA ASN A 31 -4.89 9.94 -19.64
C ASN A 31 -4.18 10.53 -18.43
N ILE A 32 -4.58 11.73 -18.03
CA ILE A 32 -4.04 12.43 -16.86
C ILE A 32 -5.15 12.46 -15.82
N SER A 33 -4.93 11.78 -14.67
CA SER A 33 -5.80 11.84 -13.52
C SER A 33 -5.04 12.40 -12.34
N GLY A 34 -5.65 13.31 -11.63
CA GLY A 34 -5.10 13.91 -10.42
C GLY A 34 -6.23 14.18 -9.43
N LEU A 35 -5.94 14.02 -8.15
CA LEU A 35 -6.82 14.42 -7.06
C LEU A 35 -6.27 15.70 -6.46
N VAL A 36 -7.08 16.76 -6.48
CA VAL A 36 -6.79 17.99 -5.72
C VAL A 36 -7.60 17.90 -4.44
N VAL A 37 -6.92 17.88 -3.31
CA VAL A 37 -7.53 17.90 -1.97
C VAL A 37 -7.13 19.19 -1.28
N ASP A 38 -8.08 19.75 -0.56
CA ASP A 38 -7.82 20.88 0.32
C ASP A 38 -7.08 20.36 1.56
N ASN A 39 -5.87 20.81 1.79
CA ASN A 39 -5.02 20.47 2.93
C ASN A 39 -5.13 19.02 3.43
N THR A 40 -4.14 18.20 3.19
CA THR A 40 -4.10 16.81 3.68
C THR A 40 -3.67 16.75 5.14
N CYS A 41 -4.25 15.78 5.87
CA CYS A 41 -3.77 15.45 7.21
C CYS A 41 -2.35 14.87 7.15
N GLU A 42 -1.53 15.18 8.13
CA GLU A 42 -0.22 14.58 8.31
C GLU A 42 -0.32 13.28 9.12
N THR A 43 0.41 12.27 8.72
CA THR A 43 0.46 11.00 9.45
C THR A 43 1.87 10.78 9.99
N ARG A 44 1.96 10.28 11.22
CA ARG A 44 3.23 10.01 11.90
C ARG A 44 3.19 8.69 12.64
N VAL A 45 4.25 7.89 12.50
CA VAL A 45 4.46 6.66 13.29
C VAL A 45 5.41 7.00 14.43
N ASP A 46 5.00 6.75 15.68
CA ASP A 46 5.75 7.08 16.91
C ASP A 46 6.30 8.52 16.93
N GLY A 47 5.50 9.47 16.42
CA GLY A 47 5.90 10.88 16.34
C GLY A 47 6.95 11.21 15.26
N GLY A 48 7.41 10.23 14.51
CA GLY A 48 8.37 10.39 13.41
C GLY A 48 7.70 10.73 12.08
N ASN A 49 8.16 10.11 11.01
CA ASN A 49 7.60 10.25 9.66
C ASN A 49 6.39 9.33 9.44
N LYS A 50 5.71 9.46 8.30
CA LYS A 50 4.63 8.56 7.89
C LYS A 50 5.09 7.09 7.73
N ASP A 51 6.36 6.87 7.39
CA ASP A 51 6.97 5.55 7.31
C ASP A 51 7.69 5.26 8.63
N GLY A 52 7.33 4.16 9.29
CA GLY A 52 7.87 3.77 10.60
C GLY A 52 8.70 2.50 10.52
N LEU A 53 9.71 2.41 11.37
CA LEU A 53 10.49 1.21 11.62
C LEU A 53 10.21 0.70 13.04
N ILE A 54 9.56 -0.45 13.16
CA ILE A 54 9.26 -1.07 14.44
C ILE A 54 10.29 -2.18 14.70
N LEU A 55 11.22 -1.91 15.60
CA LEU A 55 12.25 -2.89 15.99
C LEU A 55 11.76 -3.69 17.19
N LEU A 56 11.54 -4.99 16.99
CA LEU A 56 11.21 -5.93 18.05
C LEU A 56 12.48 -6.35 18.79
N GLN A 57 12.35 -6.63 20.09
CA GLN A 57 13.42 -7.23 20.89
C GLN A 57 13.66 -8.68 20.45
N THR A 58 14.86 -9.18 20.67
CA THR A 58 15.20 -10.58 20.41
C THR A 58 14.30 -11.50 21.24
N ALA A 59 13.68 -12.47 20.58
CA ALA A 59 12.91 -13.54 21.20
C ALA A 59 13.65 -14.88 21.07
N THR A 60 13.46 -15.75 22.03
CA THR A 60 13.90 -17.15 21.92
C THR A 60 12.84 -17.98 21.18
N VAL A 61 13.25 -19.07 20.56
CA VAL A 61 12.34 -20.04 19.93
C VAL A 61 11.24 -20.48 20.89
N GLY A 62 11.63 -20.82 22.16
CA GLY A 62 10.67 -21.26 23.17
C GLY A 62 9.62 -20.20 23.54
N GLU A 63 9.98 -18.91 23.54
CA GLU A 63 9.01 -17.83 23.79
C GLU A 63 7.99 -17.71 22.63
N ILE A 64 8.42 -17.94 21.40
CA ILE A 64 7.54 -17.91 20.23
C ILE A 64 6.63 -19.15 20.23
N ASP A 65 7.19 -20.32 20.49
CA ASP A 65 6.45 -21.58 20.49
C ASP A 65 5.44 -21.70 21.65
N ALA A 66 5.69 -21.02 22.76
CA ALA A 66 4.75 -20.90 23.86
C ALA A 66 3.57 -19.95 23.58
N GLY A 67 3.68 -19.12 22.53
CA GLY A 67 2.68 -18.11 22.17
C GLY A 67 1.41 -18.76 21.59
N VAL A 68 0.26 -18.16 21.92
CA VAL A 68 -1.04 -18.56 21.37
C VAL A 68 -1.34 -17.70 20.14
N LEU A 69 -1.87 -18.32 19.11
CA LEU A 69 -2.40 -17.61 17.93
C LEU A 69 -3.71 -16.90 18.30
N ASN A 70 -4.02 -15.80 17.68
CA ASN A 70 -5.23 -14.96 17.73
C ASN A 70 -5.10 -13.73 18.64
N ASP A 71 -6.17 -13.25 19.26
CA ASP A 71 -6.28 -11.97 19.99
C ASP A 71 -5.31 -11.83 21.17
N THR A 72 -4.51 -12.84 21.43
CA THR A 72 -3.43 -12.75 22.42
C THR A 72 -2.18 -12.20 21.79
N VAL A 73 -1.66 -11.14 22.39
CA VAL A 73 -0.40 -10.51 21.98
C VAL A 73 0.76 -11.52 22.12
N GLY A 74 1.52 -11.70 21.04
CA GLY A 74 2.61 -12.67 20.99
C GLY A 74 3.88 -12.24 21.76
N ALA A 75 4.97 -12.97 21.50
CA ALA A 75 6.24 -12.75 22.19
C ALA A 75 6.86 -11.39 21.85
N LYS A 76 7.55 -10.79 22.84
CA LYS A 76 8.31 -9.51 22.71
C LYS A 76 7.51 -8.38 22.07
N ALA A 77 6.26 -8.24 22.47
CA ALA A 77 5.38 -7.22 21.95
C ALA A 77 5.94 -5.81 22.13
N LYS A 78 6.03 -5.09 21.02
CA LYS A 78 6.49 -3.70 20.96
C LYS A 78 5.30 -2.79 20.68
N PRO A 79 4.93 -1.86 21.57
CA PRO A 79 3.94 -0.86 21.30
C PRO A 79 4.46 0.15 20.28
N PHE A 80 3.55 0.66 19.45
CA PHE A 80 3.77 1.81 18.57
C PHE A 80 2.44 2.53 18.34
N SER A 81 2.50 3.78 17.93
CA SER A 81 1.32 4.57 17.63
C SER A 81 1.36 5.13 16.21
N ILE A 82 0.19 5.32 15.63
CA ILE A 82 0.01 6.07 14.38
C ILE A 82 -0.89 7.26 14.68
N THR A 83 -0.33 8.46 14.55
CA THR A 83 -1.04 9.71 14.76
C THR A 83 -1.45 10.29 13.41
N VAL A 84 -2.70 10.69 13.31
CA VAL A 84 -3.27 11.45 12.20
C VAL A 84 -3.51 12.87 12.69
N ASP A 85 -2.83 13.84 12.12
CA ASP A 85 -2.95 15.26 12.47
C ASP A 85 -3.58 16.03 11.31
N CYS A 86 -4.81 16.46 11.49
CA CYS A 86 -5.59 17.23 10.53
C CYS A 86 -5.69 18.73 10.90
N SER A 87 -4.87 19.22 11.81
CA SER A 87 -4.93 20.62 12.27
C SER A 87 -4.80 21.63 11.13
N LYS A 88 -4.05 21.30 10.08
CA LYS A 88 -3.87 22.13 8.88
C LYS A 88 -4.98 21.92 7.83
N ALA A 89 -5.70 20.82 7.89
CA ALA A 89 -6.74 20.45 6.94
C ALA A 89 -8.12 21.04 7.27
N ASN A 90 -8.26 21.65 8.44
CA ASN A 90 -9.52 22.23 8.96
C ASN A 90 -10.74 21.30 8.76
N PRO A 91 -10.73 20.08 9.29
CA PRO A 91 -11.81 19.12 9.12
C PRO A 91 -13.10 19.61 9.74
N ASN A 92 -14.24 19.15 9.21
CA ASN A 92 -15.53 19.43 9.80
C ASN A 92 -15.65 18.87 11.23
N PRO A 93 -16.44 19.48 12.12
CA PRO A 93 -16.74 18.90 13.42
C PRO A 93 -17.32 17.48 13.26
N GLY A 94 -16.81 16.53 14.02
CA GLY A 94 -17.24 15.14 13.97
C GLY A 94 -16.61 14.29 12.86
N SER A 95 -15.66 14.84 12.08
CA SER A 95 -14.90 14.05 11.11
C SER A 95 -14.20 12.87 11.77
N THR A 96 -14.15 11.76 11.06
CA THR A 96 -13.48 10.52 11.50
C THR A 96 -12.36 10.15 10.55
N ALA A 97 -11.32 9.54 11.09
CA ALA A 97 -10.30 8.85 10.32
C ALA A 97 -10.53 7.33 10.40
N LYS A 98 -10.40 6.65 9.28
CA LYS A 98 -10.53 5.19 9.14
C LYS A 98 -9.22 4.63 8.67
N MET A 99 -8.70 3.63 9.36
CA MET A 99 -7.43 2.98 9.04
C MET A 99 -7.64 1.50 8.71
N THR A 100 -6.95 1.03 7.69
CA THR A 100 -6.85 -0.39 7.31
C THR A 100 -5.40 -0.76 7.06
N PHE A 101 -5.08 -2.06 7.13
CA PHE A 101 -3.73 -2.57 6.89
C PHE A 101 -3.72 -3.57 5.74
N GLY A 102 -2.65 -3.50 4.93
CA GLY A 102 -2.46 -4.43 3.82
C GLY A 102 -0.99 -4.69 3.51
N SER A 103 -0.69 -5.90 3.07
CA SER A 103 0.64 -6.28 2.60
C SER A 103 0.49 -7.18 1.38
N VAL A 104 1.07 -6.75 0.26
CA VAL A 104 1.01 -7.51 -1.01
C VAL A 104 1.84 -8.79 -0.94
N PHE A 105 2.99 -8.74 -0.24
CA PHE A 105 3.95 -9.83 -0.25
C PHE A 105 3.90 -10.71 1.00
N PHE A 106 3.52 -10.13 2.14
CA PHE A 106 3.66 -10.81 3.43
C PHE A 106 2.34 -11.09 4.15
N GLY A 107 1.21 -10.54 3.69
CA GLY A 107 -0.09 -10.84 4.27
C GLY A 107 -0.51 -12.30 4.00
N ASN A 108 -1.14 -12.93 4.99
CA ASN A 108 -1.63 -14.30 4.89
C ASN A 108 -3.09 -14.43 5.35
N SER A 109 -3.67 -15.62 5.15
CA SER A 109 -5.08 -15.90 5.48
C SER A 109 -5.41 -15.88 6.99
N LYS A 110 -4.42 -15.82 7.87
CA LYS A 110 -4.59 -15.68 9.31
C LYS A 110 -4.57 -14.22 9.77
N GLY A 111 -4.45 -13.28 8.83
CA GLY A 111 -4.33 -11.85 9.12
C GLY A 111 -2.99 -11.44 9.71
N THR A 112 -1.98 -12.32 9.69
CA THR A 112 -0.62 -12.01 10.13
C THR A 112 0.31 -11.70 8.96
N LEU A 113 1.53 -11.30 9.25
CA LEU A 113 2.59 -11.02 8.27
C LEU A 113 3.61 -12.16 8.30
N ASN A 114 3.82 -12.80 7.16
CA ASN A 114 4.87 -13.80 7.00
C ASN A 114 6.26 -13.15 7.12
N ASN A 115 7.25 -13.94 7.55
CA ASN A 115 8.63 -13.54 7.47
C ASN A 115 9.09 -13.49 6.00
N ASP A 116 9.98 -12.58 5.68
CA ASP A 116 10.68 -12.52 4.40
C ASP A 116 11.74 -13.61 4.33
N MET A 117 11.45 -14.68 3.60
CA MET A 117 12.33 -15.82 3.45
C MET A 117 13.50 -15.56 2.48
N SER A 118 13.57 -14.40 1.84
CA SER A 118 14.66 -14.01 0.93
C SER A 118 15.85 -13.36 1.64
N ILE A 119 15.73 -13.04 2.92
CA ILE A 119 16.81 -12.43 3.70
C ILE A 119 17.87 -13.48 4.09
N ASN A 120 19.04 -13.01 4.53
CA ASN A 120 20.06 -13.92 5.02
C ASN A 120 19.64 -14.57 6.34
N ASN A 121 19.72 -15.91 6.44
CA ASN A 121 19.36 -16.70 7.61
C ASN A 121 17.97 -16.37 8.17
N PRO A 122 16.89 -16.55 7.40
CA PRO A 122 15.54 -16.23 7.87
C PRO A 122 15.10 -17.25 8.93
N SER A 123 14.35 -16.78 9.93
CA SER A 123 13.61 -17.65 10.84
C SER A 123 12.40 -18.25 10.12
N ASP A 124 12.24 -19.57 10.16
CA ASP A 124 11.03 -20.25 9.71
C ASP A 124 10.06 -20.50 10.87
N GLY A 125 8.78 -20.72 10.54
CA GLY A 125 7.72 -20.94 11.53
C GLY A 125 7.33 -19.71 12.34
N VAL A 126 7.79 -18.52 11.99
CA VAL A 126 7.52 -17.25 12.67
C VAL A 126 6.80 -16.26 11.77
N ASN A 127 5.75 -15.64 12.28
CA ASN A 127 5.06 -14.52 11.67
C ASN A 127 5.08 -13.30 12.62
N ILE A 128 4.70 -12.15 12.10
CA ILE A 128 4.41 -10.95 12.91
C ILE A 128 2.91 -10.72 12.93
N ALA A 129 2.35 -10.57 14.13
CA ALA A 129 0.99 -10.11 14.34
C ALA A 129 1.00 -8.65 14.80
N LEU A 130 0.04 -7.89 14.27
CA LEU A 130 -0.31 -6.57 14.78
C LEU A 130 -1.57 -6.68 15.62
N HIS A 131 -1.63 -5.94 16.72
CA HIS A 131 -2.81 -5.84 17.57
C HIS A 131 -3.18 -4.38 17.77
N ASN A 132 -4.43 -4.04 17.52
CA ASN A 132 -4.98 -2.75 17.90
C ASN A 132 -5.28 -2.75 19.40
N ILE A 133 -4.97 -1.65 20.05
CA ILE A 133 -5.21 -1.41 21.47
C ILE A 133 -6.20 -0.24 21.58
N ASP A 134 -7.39 -0.54 22.07
CA ASP A 134 -8.41 0.49 22.30
C ASP A 134 -8.91 0.36 23.75
N GLY A 135 -8.34 1.20 24.61
CA GLY A 135 -8.51 1.10 26.06
C GLY A 135 -8.04 -0.25 26.57
N SER A 136 -8.94 -1.06 27.14
CA SER A 136 -8.67 -2.43 27.59
C SER A 136 -8.85 -3.50 26.52
N THR A 137 -9.38 -3.13 25.35
CA THR A 137 -9.65 -4.07 24.26
C THR A 137 -8.39 -4.26 23.42
N ILE A 138 -8.02 -5.51 23.22
CA ILE A 138 -6.92 -5.91 22.33
C ILE A 138 -7.53 -6.78 21.25
N LYS A 139 -7.32 -6.40 20.00
CA LYS A 139 -7.83 -7.14 18.84
C LYS A 139 -6.73 -7.32 17.80
N GLN A 140 -6.54 -8.54 17.30
CA GLN A 140 -5.62 -8.78 16.21
C GLN A 140 -6.07 -8.01 14.95
N VAL A 141 -5.13 -7.32 14.34
CA VAL A 141 -5.30 -6.70 13.03
C VAL A 141 -5.34 -7.79 11.96
N GLN A 142 -6.37 -7.77 11.13
CA GLN A 142 -6.50 -8.69 10.02
C GLN A 142 -5.91 -8.07 8.75
N ILE A 143 -4.64 -8.34 8.49
CA ILE A 143 -3.95 -7.85 7.29
C ILE A 143 -4.67 -8.32 6.03
N ASN A 144 -4.85 -7.42 5.06
CA ASN A 144 -5.56 -7.66 3.80
C ASN A 144 -7.07 -7.90 3.94
N ASN A 145 -7.65 -7.65 5.11
CA ASN A 145 -9.11 -7.71 5.28
C ASN A 145 -9.71 -6.29 5.18
N PRO A 146 -10.41 -5.95 4.10
CA PRO A 146 -11.00 -4.62 3.94
C PRO A 146 -12.14 -4.33 4.93
N GLY A 147 -12.69 -5.36 5.58
CA GLY A 147 -13.69 -5.23 6.64
C GLY A 147 -13.10 -4.96 8.02
N ASP A 148 -11.79 -5.12 8.20
CA ASP A 148 -11.11 -4.83 9.47
C ASP A 148 -10.64 -3.38 9.49
N VAL A 149 -11.54 -2.49 9.88
CA VAL A 149 -11.38 -1.03 9.83
C VAL A 149 -11.31 -0.47 11.24
N TYR A 150 -10.31 0.34 11.51
CA TYR A 150 -10.12 1.07 12.77
C TYR A 150 -10.60 2.50 12.58
N ILE A 151 -11.65 2.88 13.30
CA ILE A 151 -12.30 4.20 13.16
C ILE A 151 -12.07 4.98 14.43
N LYS A 152 -11.54 6.21 14.29
CA LYS A 152 -11.43 7.17 15.39
C LYS A 152 -11.97 8.53 14.97
N ALA A 153 -12.75 9.15 15.85
CA ALA A 153 -13.11 10.54 15.71
C ALA A 153 -11.87 11.43 15.91
N LEU A 154 -11.77 12.48 15.11
CA LEU A 154 -10.76 13.51 15.34
C LEU A 154 -11.13 14.30 16.61
N ASP A 155 -10.18 14.48 17.51
CA ASP A 155 -10.35 15.32 18.68
C ASP A 155 -10.78 16.74 18.25
N ALA A 156 -11.77 17.29 18.91
CA ALA A 156 -12.39 18.56 18.51
C ALA A 156 -11.43 19.75 18.63
N THR A 157 -10.44 19.68 19.51
CA THR A 157 -9.47 20.75 19.78
C THR A 157 -8.21 20.59 18.95
N THR A 158 -7.59 19.41 19.02
CA THR A 158 -6.31 19.13 18.36
C THR A 158 -6.46 18.73 16.90
N LYS A 159 -7.70 18.39 16.47
CA LYS A 159 -7.99 17.87 15.13
C LYS A 159 -7.16 16.64 14.77
N SER A 160 -6.86 15.82 15.76
CA SER A 160 -6.00 14.63 15.60
C SER A 160 -6.68 13.35 16.10
N ALA A 161 -6.21 12.21 15.61
CA ALA A 161 -6.56 10.90 16.13
C ALA A 161 -5.28 10.09 16.33
N VAL A 162 -5.23 9.32 17.42
CA VAL A 162 -4.10 8.43 17.73
C VAL A 162 -4.60 7.00 17.77
N TYR A 163 -3.94 6.14 17.02
CA TYR A 163 -4.18 4.70 16.99
C TYR A 163 -3.02 4.01 17.67
N ASP A 164 -3.32 3.22 18.68
CA ASP A 164 -2.31 2.46 19.43
C ASP A 164 -2.31 1.01 18.97
N PHE A 165 -1.12 0.50 18.70
CA PHE A 165 -0.89 -0.86 18.24
C PHE A 165 0.25 -1.53 19.00
N LYS A 166 0.31 -2.85 18.89
CA LYS A 166 1.46 -3.66 19.25
C LYS A 166 1.83 -4.57 18.10
N ALA A 167 3.12 -4.68 17.80
CA ALA A 167 3.68 -5.70 16.93
C ALA A 167 4.34 -6.77 17.80
N SER A 168 4.17 -8.04 17.45
CA SER A 168 4.72 -9.15 18.23
C SER A 168 5.04 -10.35 17.35
N TYR A 169 5.98 -11.21 17.81
CA TYR A 169 6.21 -12.49 17.18
C TYR A 169 5.10 -13.46 17.51
N VAL A 170 4.62 -14.19 16.52
CA VAL A 170 3.66 -15.27 16.68
C VAL A 170 4.10 -16.49 15.89
N ARG A 171 3.64 -17.65 16.29
CA ARG A 171 3.88 -18.88 15.53
C ARG A 171 3.14 -18.83 14.20
N ALA A 172 3.79 -19.22 13.10
CA ALA A 172 3.16 -19.24 11.78
C ALA A 172 2.04 -20.28 11.69
N VAL A 173 2.25 -21.47 12.27
CA VAL A 173 1.29 -22.57 12.36
C VAL A 173 1.40 -23.25 13.73
N ALA A 174 0.29 -23.75 14.25
CA ALA A 174 0.21 -24.30 15.60
C ALA A 174 1.23 -25.44 15.86
N ASP A 175 1.45 -26.30 14.87
CA ASP A 175 2.26 -27.51 15.00
C ASP A 175 3.68 -27.36 14.42
N GLN A 176 4.05 -26.15 13.97
CA GLN A 176 5.37 -25.86 13.46
C GLN A 176 6.23 -25.16 14.52
N THR A 177 7.37 -25.75 14.88
CA THR A 177 8.34 -25.11 15.76
C THR A 177 9.07 -23.99 15.03
N ALA A 178 9.27 -22.87 15.68
CA ALA A 178 10.08 -21.77 15.16
C ALA A 178 11.55 -22.18 15.04
N THR A 179 12.26 -21.62 14.08
CA THR A 179 13.72 -21.77 13.95
C THR A 179 14.42 -20.46 14.33
N ALA A 180 15.66 -20.56 14.79
CA ALA A 180 16.49 -19.37 15.04
C ALA A 180 16.85 -18.70 13.69
N GLY A 181 16.75 -17.38 13.63
CA GLY A 181 17.03 -16.60 12.43
C GLY A 181 16.51 -15.18 12.50
N TYR A 182 16.67 -14.44 11.42
CA TYR A 182 16.15 -13.07 11.33
C TYR A 182 14.69 -13.07 10.91
N VAL A 183 13.96 -12.08 11.42
CA VAL A 183 12.58 -11.82 11.02
C VAL A 183 12.49 -10.42 10.44
N LYS A 184 11.98 -10.32 9.21
CA LYS A 184 11.73 -9.06 8.51
C LYS A 184 10.42 -9.18 7.75
N THR A 185 9.60 -8.16 7.84
CA THR A 185 8.33 -8.08 7.11
C THR A 185 7.93 -6.63 6.92
N ASN A 186 6.90 -6.37 6.13
CA ASN A 186 6.31 -5.04 6.02
C ASN A 186 4.80 -5.11 5.79
N THR A 187 4.14 -4.02 6.14
CA THR A 187 2.74 -3.75 5.80
C THR A 187 2.57 -2.28 5.50
N ALA A 188 1.63 -1.95 4.64
CA ALA A 188 1.16 -0.59 4.46
C ALA A 188 -0.10 -0.37 5.31
N TYR A 189 -0.29 0.84 5.79
CA TYR A 189 -1.58 1.29 6.30
C TYR A 189 -2.17 2.33 5.34
N THR A 190 -3.49 2.34 5.25
CA THR A 190 -4.24 3.31 4.45
C THR A 190 -5.21 4.04 5.35
N ILE A 191 -5.27 5.37 5.22
CA ILE A 191 -6.18 6.21 5.99
C ILE A 191 -7.14 6.89 5.04
N THR A 192 -8.43 6.83 5.38
CA THR A 192 -9.50 7.57 4.69
C THR A 192 -10.24 8.44 5.69
N TYR A 193 -10.72 9.59 5.26
CA TYR A 193 -11.40 10.57 6.09
C TYR A 193 -12.88 10.66 5.70
N GLN A 194 -13.72 10.84 6.69
CA GLN A 194 -15.15 11.06 6.53
C GLN A 194 -15.66 12.18 7.43
#